data_d1430e8b4c6044f969c5d7df4e5d10fd
#
_entry.id   d1430e8b4c6044f969c5d7df4e5d10fd
#
_cell.length_a   1.000
_cell.length_b   1.000
_cell.length_c   1.000
_cell.angle_alpha   90.00
_cell.angle_beta   90.00
_cell.angle_gamma   90.00
#
_symmetry.space_group_name_H-M   'P 1'
#
loop_
_entity.id
_entity.type
_entity.pdbx_description
1 polymer ?
#
loop_
_entity_poly.entity_id
_entity_poly.type
_entity_poly.pdbx_seq_one_letter_code
_entity_poly.pdbx_strand_id
1 'polypeptide(L)'
;NFEVGMVLQVSGTKSGGSVRSGTLTVNGVSRGAASNQLTMSGNLSGWSSVAQNDYIYQAGDYDGAITGLEGWLPASAPGSTAFFGQDRTADVSRLGGQRYDGSSGTITEALIEGAALCAREGGKPDYLFCSFADFVSIEKAMNAQVQREVKQSDSISGYRSLEFYAPHGVVKVVPDKDCPGGTAYLLQLNNWSLMSIGPAVQLTELDGNRV
;
A
#
# COMPACT_ATOMS: atom_id res chain seq x y z
N ASN A 1 5.14 9.43 5.52
CA ASN A 1 5.12 10.90 5.65
C ASN A 1 5.73 11.29 6.98
N PHE A 2 6.88 11.99 6.93
CA PHE A 2 7.55 12.49 8.13
C PHE A 2 7.13 13.94 8.38
N GLU A 3 6.97 14.30 9.66
CA GLU A 3 6.59 15.64 10.10
C GLU A 3 7.56 16.14 11.18
N VAL A 4 7.66 17.46 11.30
CA VAL A 4 8.48 18.10 12.34
C VAL A 4 7.92 17.73 13.71
N GLY A 5 8.79 17.36 14.63
CA GLY A 5 8.43 16.89 15.97
C GLY A 5 8.27 15.37 16.11
N MET A 6 8.21 14.60 15.01
CA MET A 6 8.22 13.15 15.10
C MET A 6 9.52 12.63 15.68
N VAL A 7 9.42 11.69 16.62
CA VAL A 7 10.56 10.95 17.16
C VAL A 7 10.73 9.68 16.34
N LEU A 8 11.91 9.48 15.76
CA LEU A 8 12.18 8.38 14.85
C LEU A 8 13.14 7.37 15.44
N GLN A 9 12.97 6.13 15.08
CA GLN A 9 13.87 5.00 15.32
C GLN A 9 14.19 4.27 14.01
N VAL A 10 15.23 3.47 14.01
CA VAL A 10 15.75 2.80 12.83
C VAL A 10 15.85 1.29 13.06
N SER A 11 15.58 0.51 12.03
CA SER A 11 15.75 -0.95 12.03
C SER A 11 16.46 -1.40 10.76
N GLY A 12 17.31 -2.40 10.87
CA GLY A 12 17.94 -3.07 9.72
C GLY A 12 17.00 -4.00 8.96
N THR A 13 15.79 -4.27 9.51
CA THR A 13 14.79 -5.14 8.90
C THR A 13 13.44 -4.43 8.83
N LYS A 14 12.61 -4.81 7.88
CA LYS A 14 11.26 -4.23 7.70
C LYS A 14 10.31 -4.68 8.81
N SER A 15 10.44 -5.92 9.29
CA SER A 15 9.67 -6.48 10.39
C SER A 15 10.42 -7.67 10.99
N GLY A 16 10.03 -8.09 12.21
CA GLY A 16 10.55 -9.30 12.85
C GLY A 16 12.03 -9.25 13.29
N GLY A 17 12.63 -8.08 13.32
CA GLY A 17 14.00 -7.86 13.76
C GLY A 17 14.10 -6.95 14.98
N SER A 18 15.32 -6.64 15.37
CA SER A 18 15.58 -5.69 16.43
C SER A 18 15.78 -4.28 15.89
N VAL A 19 15.10 -3.33 16.50
CA VAL A 19 15.37 -1.91 16.25
C VAL A 19 16.77 -1.55 16.76
N ARG A 20 17.43 -0.64 16.09
CA ARG A 20 18.70 -0.08 16.56
C ARG A 20 18.43 0.85 17.73
N SER A 21 19.36 0.89 18.69
CA SER A 21 19.20 1.75 19.86
C SER A 21 19.32 3.23 19.48
N GLY A 22 18.62 4.07 20.23
CA GLY A 22 18.57 5.51 20.04
C GLY A 22 17.38 5.99 19.23
N THR A 23 17.01 7.24 19.48
CA THR A 23 15.95 7.95 18.76
C THR A 23 16.40 9.36 18.44
N LEU A 24 15.94 9.91 17.33
CA LEU A 24 16.17 11.30 16.93
C LEU A 24 14.84 11.96 16.58
N THR A 25 14.73 13.25 16.89
CA THR A 25 13.52 14.04 16.55
C THR A 25 13.71 14.75 15.22
N VAL A 26 12.69 14.80 14.42
CA VAL A 26 12.67 15.55 13.15
C VAL A 26 12.52 17.03 13.44
N ASN A 27 13.51 17.82 13.05
CA ASN A 27 13.51 19.28 13.18
C ASN A 27 13.10 19.98 11.88
N GLY A 28 13.22 19.32 10.74
CA GLY A 28 12.84 19.87 9.46
C GLY A 28 12.65 18.80 8.40
N VAL A 29 11.75 19.08 7.44
CA VAL A 29 11.46 18.20 6.31
C VAL A 29 11.56 19.02 5.03
N SER A 30 12.47 18.65 4.14
CA SER A 30 12.58 19.22 2.80
C SER A 30 12.02 18.22 1.78
N ARG A 31 11.01 18.65 1.03
CA ARG A 31 10.39 17.87 -0.05
C ARG A 31 10.68 18.57 -1.37
N GLY A 32 11.76 18.20 -2.01
CA GLY A 32 12.18 18.76 -3.29
C GLY A 32 12.17 17.74 -4.42
N ALA A 33 12.08 18.21 -5.67
CA ALA A 33 12.12 17.34 -6.84
C ALA A 33 13.44 16.57 -6.99
N ALA A 34 14.53 17.07 -6.41
CA ALA A 34 15.87 16.49 -6.53
C ALA A 34 16.31 15.70 -5.29
N SER A 35 15.78 15.98 -4.12
CA SER A 35 16.14 15.25 -2.89
C SER A 35 15.12 15.46 -1.78
N ASN A 36 14.72 14.38 -1.14
CA ASN A 36 13.96 14.42 0.11
C ASN A 36 14.94 14.32 1.28
N GLN A 37 14.92 15.30 2.17
CA GLN A 37 15.83 15.35 3.31
C GLN A 37 15.08 15.56 4.62
N LEU A 38 15.55 14.88 5.66
CA LEU A 38 15.11 15.09 7.03
C LEU A 38 16.26 15.76 7.80
N THR A 39 15.96 16.87 8.44
CA THR A 39 16.87 17.49 9.42
C THR A 39 16.51 16.93 10.79
N MET A 40 17.48 16.33 11.47
CA MET A 40 17.30 15.66 12.75
C MET A 40 17.86 16.50 13.90
N SER A 41 17.40 16.21 15.12
CA SER A 41 17.88 16.87 16.37
C SER A 41 19.31 16.54 16.74
N GLY A 42 19.95 15.61 16.04
CA GLY A 42 21.33 15.17 16.27
C GLY A 42 21.92 14.50 15.04
N ASN A 43 23.15 14.04 15.17
CA ASN A 43 23.85 13.30 14.12
C ASN A 43 23.35 11.85 14.06
N LEU A 44 23.66 11.15 12.95
CA LEU A 44 23.35 9.72 12.78
C LEU A 44 23.94 8.82 13.88
N SER A 45 24.97 9.29 14.59
CA SER A 45 25.49 8.62 15.78
C SER A 45 24.49 8.53 16.95
N GLY A 46 23.39 9.29 16.92
CA GLY A 46 22.26 9.15 17.84
C GLY A 46 21.48 7.84 17.65
N TRP A 47 21.67 7.20 16.52
CA TRP A 47 21.23 5.82 16.26
C TRP A 47 22.44 4.89 16.21
N SER A 48 22.46 3.81 16.95
CA SER A 48 23.59 2.89 16.91
C SER A 48 23.63 2.11 15.60
N SER A 49 24.81 2.04 14.98
CA SER A 49 25.07 1.15 13.83
C SER A 49 24.13 1.33 12.62
N VAL A 50 23.70 2.56 12.33
CA VAL A 50 22.89 2.86 11.12
C VAL A 50 23.67 2.48 9.87
N ALA A 51 22.98 1.81 8.94
CA ALA A 51 23.51 1.37 7.67
C ALA A 51 22.64 1.86 6.51
N GLN A 52 23.20 1.82 5.30
CA GLN A 52 22.44 2.07 4.08
C GLN A 52 21.32 1.03 3.94
N ASN A 53 20.16 1.46 3.50
CA ASN A 53 18.94 0.66 3.36
C ASN A 53 18.27 0.25 4.68
N ASP A 54 18.65 0.84 5.81
CA ASP A 54 17.87 0.71 7.03
C ASP A 54 16.49 1.38 6.88
N TYR A 55 15.53 0.83 7.58
CA TYR A 55 14.15 1.33 7.62
C TYR A 55 13.96 2.31 8.76
N ILE A 56 13.20 3.37 8.52
CA ILE A 56 12.94 4.43 9.52
C ILE A 56 11.45 4.36 9.91
N TYR A 57 11.20 4.37 11.20
CA TYR A 57 9.88 4.30 11.81
C TYR A 57 9.69 5.42 12.83
N GLN A 58 8.44 5.77 13.11
CA GLN A 58 8.15 6.52 14.32
C GLN A 58 8.48 5.66 15.54
N ALA A 59 9.02 6.26 16.57
CA ALA A 59 9.40 5.53 17.79
C ALA A 59 8.19 4.85 18.43
N GLY A 60 8.27 3.55 18.61
CA GLY A 60 7.19 2.71 19.13
C GLY A 60 6.30 2.03 18.08
N ASP A 61 6.40 2.42 16.81
CA ASP A 61 5.52 1.87 15.74
C ASP A 61 6.13 0.64 15.03
N TYR A 62 7.41 0.34 15.28
CA TYR A 62 8.06 -0.79 14.66
C TYR A 62 7.35 -2.09 15.05
N ASP A 63 6.88 -2.82 14.03
CA ASP A 63 6.14 -4.08 14.18
C ASP A 63 4.84 -3.95 15.01
N GLY A 64 4.38 -2.71 15.27
CA GLY A 64 3.17 -2.40 16.03
C GLY A 64 1.91 -2.24 15.19
N ALA A 65 2.06 -2.15 13.86
CA ALA A 65 0.94 -2.00 12.94
C ALA A 65 0.33 -3.36 12.55
N ILE A 66 -0.92 -3.34 12.08
CA ILE A 66 -1.52 -4.52 11.45
C ILE A 66 -0.74 -4.92 10.20
N THR A 67 -0.72 -6.20 9.88
CA THR A 67 -0.13 -6.70 8.64
C THR A 67 -0.91 -6.16 7.44
N GLY A 68 -0.28 -5.30 6.65
CA GLY A 68 -0.87 -4.71 5.46
C GLY A 68 -0.93 -5.66 4.25
N LEU A 69 -1.46 -5.16 3.14
CA LEU A 69 -1.63 -5.94 1.90
C LEU A 69 -0.33 -6.59 1.41
N GLU A 70 0.81 -5.92 1.55
CA GLU A 70 2.10 -6.49 1.15
C GLU A 70 2.48 -7.76 1.93
N GLY A 71 2.04 -7.88 3.18
CA GLY A 71 2.23 -9.10 3.96
C GLY A 71 1.32 -10.24 3.48
N TRP A 72 0.08 -9.92 3.12
CA TRP A 72 -0.88 -10.89 2.59
C TRP A 72 -0.60 -11.26 1.13
N LEU A 73 -0.26 -10.29 0.31
CA LEU A 73 0.01 -10.40 -1.13
C LEU A 73 1.45 -9.94 -1.43
N PRO A 74 2.47 -10.71 -1.03
CA PRO A 74 3.86 -10.29 -1.21
C PRO A 74 4.25 -10.25 -2.69
N ALA A 75 5.09 -9.28 -3.06
CA ALA A 75 5.56 -9.09 -4.44
C ALA A 75 6.31 -10.31 -5.00
N SER A 76 7.02 -11.05 -4.14
CA SER A 76 7.66 -12.33 -4.51
C SER A 76 6.92 -13.51 -3.89
N ALA A 77 7.15 -14.71 -4.43
CA ALA A 77 6.57 -15.93 -3.86
C ALA A 77 6.95 -16.05 -2.37
N PRO A 78 5.99 -16.32 -1.47
CA PRO A 78 6.28 -16.49 -0.06
C PRO A 78 7.24 -17.66 0.17
N GLY A 79 8.18 -17.47 1.11
CA GLY A 79 9.06 -18.52 1.58
C GLY A 79 8.40 -19.41 2.65
N SER A 80 9.16 -20.36 3.19
CA SER A 80 8.70 -21.30 4.21
C SER A 80 8.50 -20.67 5.60
N THR A 81 8.78 -19.39 5.77
CA THR A 81 8.50 -18.71 7.02
C THR A 81 6.99 -18.68 7.27
N ALA A 82 6.57 -19.19 8.41
CA ALA A 82 5.16 -19.25 8.76
C ALA A 82 4.53 -17.85 8.83
N PHE A 83 3.39 -17.70 8.16
CA PHE A 83 2.58 -16.48 8.19
C PHE A 83 1.29 -16.81 8.94
N PHE A 84 1.10 -16.22 10.12
CA PHE A 84 0.04 -16.61 11.06
C PHE A 84 0.01 -18.13 11.33
N GLY A 85 1.18 -18.73 11.47
CA GLY A 85 1.31 -20.17 11.76
C GLY A 85 1.15 -21.10 10.56
N GLN A 86 0.96 -20.57 9.34
CA GLN A 86 0.81 -21.36 8.12
C GLN A 86 2.01 -21.21 7.18
N ASP A 87 2.52 -22.35 6.69
CA ASP A 87 3.49 -22.37 5.61
C ASP A 87 2.77 -22.15 4.27
N ARG A 88 3.07 -21.01 3.63
CA ARG A 88 2.43 -20.63 2.37
C ARG A 88 3.07 -21.28 1.13
N THR A 89 4.17 -21.99 1.29
CA THR A 89 4.81 -22.70 0.17
C THR A 89 3.99 -23.92 -0.29
N ALA A 90 3.12 -24.43 0.57
CA ALA A 90 2.25 -25.56 0.25
C ALA A 90 1.23 -25.25 -0.87
N ASP A 91 0.72 -24.00 -0.91
CA ASP A 91 -0.14 -23.50 -1.99
C ASP A 91 0.06 -21.99 -2.12
N VAL A 92 1.05 -21.62 -2.91
CA VAL A 92 1.46 -20.22 -3.10
C VAL A 92 0.34 -19.39 -3.69
N SER A 93 -0.46 -19.95 -4.59
CA SER A 93 -1.55 -19.23 -5.26
C SER A 93 -2.68 -18.89 -4.32
N ARG A 94 -3.11 -19.81 -3.48
CA ARG A 94 -4.23 -19.61 -2.55
C ARG A 94 -3.84 -18.91 -1.27
N LEU A 95 -2.63 -19.19 -0.77
CA LEU A 95 -2.17 -18.65 0.52
C LEU A 95 -1.35 -17.36 0.40
N GLY A 96 -0.92 -17.00 -0.79
CA GLY A 96 -0.12 -15.79 -1.04
C GLY A 96 -0.61 -14.95 -2.23
N GLY A 97 -1.73 -15.31 -2.85
CA GLY A 97 -2.30 -14.63 -4.02
C GLY A 97 -1.52 -14.86 -5.31
N GLN A 98 -2.08 -14.42 -6.42
CA GLN A 98 -1.46 -14.45 -7.74
C GLN A 98 -0.55 -13.24 -7.95
N ARG A 99 0.52 -13.42 -8.69
CA ARG A 99 1.48 -12.38 -9.06
C ARG A 99 1.65 -12.36 -10.57
N TYR A 100 1.60 -11.18 -11.13
CA TYR A 100 1.86 -10.95 -12.53
C TYR A 100 2.96 -9.89 -12.67
N ASP A 101 4.00 -10.21 -13.41
CA ASP A 101 5.06 -9.25 -13.76
C ASP A 101 4.70 -8.60 -15.09
N GLY A 102 4.20 -7.37 -15.02
CA GLY A 102 3.82 -6.57 -16.19
C GLY A 102 4.94 -5.69 -16.75
N SER A 103 6.19 -5.87 -16.30
CA SER A 103 7.32 -5.00 -16.67
C SER A 103 7.69 -5.04 -18.16
N SER A 104 7.31 -6.10 -18.88
CA SER A 104 7.60 -6.30 -20.30
C SER A 104 6.53 -5.77 -21.26
N GLY A 105 5.36 -5.38 -20.76
CA GLY A 105 4.21 -4.94 -21.55
C GLY A 105 3.79 -3.50 -21.27
N THR A 106 2.70 -3.10 -21.91
CA THR A 106 2.02 -1.84 -21.57
C THR A 106 1.24 -1.98 -20.27
N ILE A 107 1.01 -0.87 -19.58
CA ILE A 107 0.25 -0.88 -18.31
C ILE A 107 -1.15 -1.45 -18.49
N THR A 108 -1.80 -1.20 -19.61
CA THR A 108 -3.14 -1.74 -19.94
C THR A 108 -3.13 -3.24 -20.16
N GLU A 109 -2.12 -3.77 -20.86
CA GLU A 109 -1.94 -5.22 -21.03
C GLU A 109 -1.69 -5.88 -19.68
N ALA A 110 -0.80 -5.32 -18.85
CA ALA A 110 -0.51 -5.82 -17.52
C ALA A 110 -1.76 -5.93 -16.64
N LEU A 111 -2.66 -4.95 -16.71
CA LEU A 111 -3.92 -4.96 -15.94
C LEU A 111 -4.85 -6.07 -16.41
N ILE A 112 -5.02 -6.23 -17.73
CA ILE A 112 -5.90 -7.25 -18.31
C ILE A 112 -5.37 -8.66 -18.03
N GLU A 113 -4.07 -8.87 -18.22
CA GLU A 113 -3.43 -10.17 -18.00
C GLU A 113 -3.37 -10.54 -16.52
N GLY A 114 -3.09 -9.57 -15.63
CA GLY A 114 -3.17 -9.78 -14.19
C GLY A 114 -4.60 -10.16 -13.74
N ALA A 115 -5.62 -9.49 -14.27
CA ALA A 115 -7.00 -9.84 -13.99
C ALA A 115 -7.40 -11.21 -14.57
N ALA A 116 -6.90 -11.56 -15.76
CA ALA A 116 -7.12 -12.87 -16.36
C ALA A 116 -6.47 -13.98 -15.55
N LEU A 117 -5.26 -13.74 -15.02
CA LEU A 117 -4.57 -14.68 -14.14
C LEU A 117 -5.38 -14.95 -12.86
N CYS A 118 -5.92 -13.89 -12.23
CA CYS A 118 -6.82 -14.02 -11.08
C CYS A 118 -8.08 -14.82 -11.43
N ALA A 119 -8.69 -14.53 -12.58
CA ALA A 119 -9.91 -15.20 -13.01
C ALA A 119 -9.70 -16.69 -13.30
N ARG A 120 -8.53 -17.07 -13.84
CA ARG A 120 -8.18 -18.47 -14.09
C ARG A 120 -8.18 -19.30 -12.80
N GLU A 121 -7.79 -18.71 -11.69
CA GLU A 121 -7.80 -19.37 -10.37
C GLU A 121 -9.13 -19.18 -9.61
N GLY A 122 -10.18 -18.69 -10.30
CA GLY A 122 -11.51 -18.53 -9.75
C GLY A 122 -11.76 -17.23 -8.99
N GLY A 123 -10.79 -16.31 -8.95
CA GLY A 123 -10.94 -14.98 -8.36
C GLY A 123 -11.79 -14.07 -9.24
N LYS A 124 -12.50 -13.13 -8.60
CA LYS A 124 -13.32 -12.11 -9.29
C LYS A 124 -12.98 -10.73 -8.68
N PRO A 125 -11.79 -10.20 -8.95
CA PRO A 125 -11.44 -8.89 -8.41
C PRO A 125 -12.36 -7.82 -8.96
N ASP A 126 -12.83 -6.95 -8.07
CA ASP A 126 -13.76 -5.85 -8.35
C ASP A 126 -13.07 -4.47 -8.20
N TYR A 127 -11.94 -4.43 -7.51
CA TYR A 127 -11.15 -3.22 -7.31
C TYR A 127 -9.67 -3.43 -7.63
N LEU A 128 -9.06 -2.37 -8.16
CA LEU A 128 -7.62 -2.24 -8.34
C LEU A 128 -7.14 -1.02 -7.59
N PHE A 129 -6.21 -1.22 -6.66
CA PHE A 129 -5.54 -0.15 -5.94
C PHE A 129 -4.15 0.08 -6.53
N CYS A 130 -3.79 1.32 -6.78
CA CYS A 130 -2.49 1.71 -7.35
C CYS A 130 -2.05 3.08 -6.83
N SER A 131 -0.79 3.45 -7.07
CA SER A 131 -0.30 4.77 -6.73
C SER A 131 -0.95 5.86 -7.59
N PHE A 132 -0.91 7.13 -7.13
CA PHE A 132 -1.39 8.27 -7.95
C PHE A 132 -0.64 8.40 -9.27
N ALA A 133 0.67 8.10 -9.30
CA ALA A 133 1.46 8.17 -10.52
C ALA A 133 1.05 7.10 -11.53
N ASP A 134 0.81 5.89 -11.05
CA ASP A 134 0.34 4.78 -11.87
C ASP A 134 -1.08 5.02 -12.37
N PHE A 135 -1.96 5.58 -11.53
CA PHE A 135 -3.31 5.98 -11.93
C PHE A 135 -3.29 6.95 -13.11
N VAL A 136 -2.46 8.01 -13.04
CA VAL A 136 -2.29 8.96 -14.16
C VAL A 136 -1.75 8.27 -15.41
N SER A 137 -0.85 7.31 -15.25
CA SER A 137 -0.30 6.53 -16.37
C SER A 137 -1.36 5.64 -17.01
N ILE A 138 -2.21 4.99 -16.21
CA ILE A 138 -3.36 4.20 -16.68
C ILE A 138 -4.35 5.12 -17.40
N GLU A 139 -4.69 6.27 -16.84
CA GLU A 139 -5.61 7.22 -17.45
C GLU A 139 -5.09 7.70 -18.81
N LYS A 140 -3.81 8.01 -18.93
CA LYS A 140 -3.19 8.41 -20.20
C LYS A 140 -3.21 7.28 -21.23
N ALA A 141 -2.89 6.05 -20.83
CA ALA A 141 -2.91 4.88 -21.69
C ALA A 141 -4.32 4.55 -22.19
N MET A 142 -5.31 4.64 -21.32
CA MET A 142 -6.72 4.40 -21.68
C MET A 142 -7.29 5.51 -22.56
N ASN A 143 -6.95 6.79 -22.33
CA ASN A 143 -7.39 7.90 -23.15
C ASN A 143 -6.88 7.80 -24.60
N ALA A 144 -5.78 7.09 -24.83
CA ALA A 144 -5.26 6.85 -26.18
C ALA A 144 -6.08 5.79 -26.96
N GLN A 145 -6.86 4.98 -26.27
CA GLN A 145 -7.55 3.81 -26.86
C GLN A 145 -9.08 3.83 -26.79
N VAL A 146 -9.70 4.72 -26.02
CA VAL A 146 -11.15 4.66 -25.76
C VAL A 146 -11.85 5.97 -26.11
N GLN A 147 -12.85 5.88 -27.00
CA GLN A 147 -13.88 6.93 -27.14
C GLN A 147 -14.65 7.01 -25.82
N ARG A 148 -14.62 8.19 -25.19
CA ARG A 148 -15.34 8.49 -23.95
C ARG A 148 -16.83 8.36 -24.16
N GLU A 149 -17.47 7.36 -23.59
CA GLU A 149 -18.87 7.51 -23.19
C GLU A 149 -18.94 8.42 -21.97
N VAL A 150 -19.24 9.68 -22.21
CA VAL A 150 -19.52 10.64 -21.12
C VAL A 150 -20.93 10.33 -20.62
N LYS A 151 -21.09 9.47 -19.64
CA LYS A 151 -22.30 9.45 -18.83
C LYS A 151 -22.33 10.72 -18.00
N GLN A 152 -23.12 11.67 -18.47
CA GLN A 152 -23.46 12.89 -17.75
C GLN A 152 -24.37 12.50 -16.57
N SER A 153 -23.77 12.19 -15.43
CA SER A 153 -24.45 12.07 -14.15
C SER A 153 -24.15 13.30 -13.33
N ASP A 154 -25.23 13.91 -12.83
CA ASP A 154 -25.27 15.18 -12.11
C ASP A 154 -24.15 15.42 -11.10
N SER A 155 -23.54 16.62 -11.27
CA SER A 155 -23.08 17.54 -10.25
C SER A 155 -22.49 16.96 -8.95
N ILE A 156 -21.33 16.30 -9.01
CA ILE A 156 -20.32 16.39 -7.97
C ILE A 156 -18.96 16.48 -8.66
N SER A 157 -18.30 17.61 -8.45
CA SER A 157 -16.93 17.86 -8.83
C SER A 157 -16.02 16.92 -8.01
N GLY A 158 -15.48 15.87 -8.59
CA GLY A 158 -14.50 15.03 -7.96
C GLY A 158 -14.55 13.59 -8.43
N TYR A 159 -13.42 13.09 -8.87
CA TYR A 159 -13.08 11.70 -9.16
C TYR A 159 -14.01 10.95 -10.13
N ARG A 160 -13.63 10.96 -11.39
CA ARG A 160 -14.09 9.94 -12.33
C ARG A 160 -13.56 8.60 -11.85
N SER A 161 -14.47 7.65 -11.58
CA SER A 161 -14.06 6.26 -11.42
C SER A 161 -13.51 5.79 -12.76
N LEU A 162 -12.25 5.44 -12.80
CA LEU A 162 -11.64 4.76 -13.92
C LEU A 162 -12.01 3.29 -13.80
N GLU A 163 -12.61 2.73 -14.84
CA GLU A 163 -13.04 1.33 -14.88
C GLU A 163 -12.48 0.66 -16.12
N PHE A 164 -12.10 -0.61 -16.01
CA PHE A 164 -11.75 -1.42 -17.16
C PHE A 164 -12.46 -2.76 -17.15
N TYR A 165 -12.64 -3.33 -18.33
CA TYR A 165 -13.29 -4.62 -18.49
C TYR A 165 -12.24 -5.73 -18.39
N ALA A 166 -12.37 -6.56 -17.37
CA ALA A 166 -11.61 -7.78 -17.18
C ALA A 166 -12.44 -8.99 -17.66
N PRO A 167 -11.83 -10.17 -17.86
CA PRO A 167 -12.56 -11.37 -18.34
C PRO A 167 -13.74 -11.80 -17.45
N HIS A 168 -13.72 -11.43 -16.17
CA HIS A 168 -14.76 -11.76 -15.19
C HIS A 168 -15.77 -10.62 -14.95
N GLY A 169 -15.53 -9.42 -15.48
CA GLY A 169 -16.41 -8.26 -15.28
C GLY A 169 -15.67 -6.94 -15.21
N VAL A 170 -16.30 -5.94 -14.62
CA VAL A 170 -15.76 -4.58 -14.48
C VAL A 170 -14.90 -4.49 -13.23
N VAL A 171 -13.72 -3.90 -13.37
CA VAL A 171 -12.80 -3.59 -12.27
C VAL A 171 -12.68 -2.07 -12.14
N LYS A 172 -12.87 -1.56 -10.91
CA LYS A 172 -12.73 -0.15 -10.58
C LYS A 172 -11.30 0.15 -10.16
N VAL A 173 -10.71 1.21 -10.73
CA VAL A 173 -9.36 1.65 -10.38
C VAL A 173 -9.45 2.75 -9.33
N VAL A 174 -8.80 2.53 -8.19
CA VAL A 174 -8.77 3.46 -7.06
C VAL A 174 -7.33 3.87 -6.78
N PRO A 175 -7.01 5.16 -6.87
CA PRO A 175 -5.68 5.64 -6.49
C PRO A 175 -5.55 5.71 -4.98
N ASP A 176 -4.42 5.27 -4.45
CA ASP A 176 -4.08 5.33 -3.03
C ASP A 176 -2.66 5.88 -2.85
N LYS A 177 -2.50 6.81 -1.90
CA LYS A 177 -1.20 7.46 -1.62
C LYS A 177 -0.18 6.50 -0.99
N ASP A 178 -0.65 5.49 -0.30
CA ASP A 178 0.18 4.53 0.42
C ASP A 178 0.51 3.28 -0.43
N CYS A 179 -0.07 3.18 -1.63
CA CYS A 179 0.28 2.14 -2.59
C CYS A 179 1.67 2.41 -3.19
N PRO A 180 2.60 1.44 -3.16
CA PRO A 180 3.91 1.60 -3.78
C PRO A 180 3.81 1.84 -5.28
N GLY A 181 4.65 2.75 -5.81
CA GLY A 181 4.75 3.00 -7.25
C GLY A 181 5.18 1.76 -8.03
N GLY A 182 4.62 1.56 -9.21
CA GLY A 182 4.86 0.38 -10.04
C GLY A 182 4.21 -0.91 -9.53
N THR A 183 3.35 -0.82 -8.51
CA THR A 183 2.63 -1.95 -7.94
C THR A 183 1.14 -1.68 -7.96
N ALA A 184 0.34 -2.68 -8.32
CA ALA A 184 -1.10 -2.62 -8.25
C ALA A 184 -1.67 -3.87 -7.56
N TYR A 185 -2.68 -3.67 -6.73
CA TYR A 185 -3.37 -4.74 -6.02
C TYR A 185 -4.77 -4.93 -6.58
N LEU A 186 -5.02 -6.09 -7.18
CA LEU A 186 -6.34 -6.53 -7.63
C LEU A 186 -7.02 -7.27 -6.49
N LEU A 187 -8.08 -6.71 -5.95
CA LEU A 187 -8.78 -7.24 -4.78
C LEU A 187 -10.26 -7.53 -5.09
N GLN A 188 -10.76 -8.60 -4.50
CA GLN A 188 -12.19 -8.87 -4.36
C GLN A 188 -12.61 -8.44 -2.96
N LEU A 189 -13.12 -7.22 -2.81
CA LEU A 189 -13.32 -6.59 -1.50
C LEU A 189 -14.31 -7.36 -0.61
N ASN A 190 -15.28 -8.06 -1.19
CA ASN A 190 -16.23 -8.86 -0.41
C ASN A 190 -15.59 -9.98 0.41
N ASN A 191 -14.35 -10.36 0.07
CA ASN A 191 -13.59 -11.40 0.79
C ASN A 191 -12.68 -10.82 1.88
N TRP A 192 -12.61 -9.49 2.00
CA TRP A 192 -11.79 -8.81 2.99
C TRP A 192 -12.67 -8.26 4.11
N SER A 193 -12.28 -8.53 5.34
CA SER A 193 -12.95 -7.97 6.52
C SER A 193 -11.91 -7.50 7.52
N LEU A 194 -12.13 -6.30 8.06
CA LEU A 194 -11.35 -5.79 9.18
C LEU A 194 -12.07 -6.19 10.48
N MET A 195 -11.40 -6.98 11.29
CA MET A 195 -11.92 -7.38 12.60
C MET A 195 -11.22 -6.59 13.71
N SER A 196 -11.98 -6.07 14.67
CA SER A 196 -11.45 -5.44 15.86
C SER A 196 -12.20 -5.96 17.10
N ILE A 197 -11.53 -5.92 18.26
CA ILE A 197 -12.11 -6.36 19.55
C ILE A 197 -13.14 -5.36 20.08
N GLY A 198 -13.18 -4.15 19.48
CA GLY A 198 -14.13 -3.10 19.83
C GLY A 198 -14.44 -2.23 18.63
N PRO A 199 -15.33 -1.24 18.76
CA PRO A 199 -15.58 -0.31 17.67
C PRO A 199 -14.27 0.36 17.27
N ALA A 200 -13.99 0.41 15.95
CA ALA A 200 -12.82 1.10 15.44
C ALA A 200 -12.85 2.55 15.92
N VAL A 201 -11.71 3.02 16.41
CA VAL A 201 -11.45 4.34 16.99
C VAL A 201 -12.67 5.27 16.95
N GLN A 202 -13.41 5.35 18.05
CA GLN A 202 -14.46 6.34 18.24
C GLN A 202 -13.89 7.49 19.07
N LEU A 203 -13.99 8.71 18.55
CA LEU A 203 -13.89 9.91 19.37
C LEU A 203 -15.10 9.91 20.31
N THR A 204 -14.92 9.44 21.53
CA THR A 204 -15.90 9.64 22.58
C THR A 204 -15.71 11.07 23.07
N GLU A 205 -16.65 11.97 22.79
CA GLU A 205 -16.74 13.21 23.53
C GLU A 205 -16.92 12.81 24.99
N LEU A 206 -15.90 13.06 25.80
CA LEU A 206 -16.04 13.07 27.23
C LEU A 206 -17.00 14.22 27.55
N ASP A 207 -18.23 13.88 27.85
CA ASP A 207 -19.23 14.83 28.32
C ASP A 207 -18.65 15.53 29.54
N GLY A 208 -18.13 16.73 29.29
CA GLY A 208 -17.51 17.55 30.33
C GLY A 208 -18.55 18.11 31.26
N ASN A 209 -19.13 17.26 32.11
CA ASN A 209 -19.87 17.75 33.23
C ASN A 209 -18.88 18.37 34.22
N ARG A 210 -18.60 19.66 34.01
CA ARG A 210 -17.91 20.50 34.98
C ARG A 210 -18.93 20.87 36.04
N VAL A 211 -18.76 20.34 37.21
CA VAL A 211 -19.27 20.92 38.46
C VAL A 211 -18.32 22.02 38.88
#